data_74b6cd4edd4b9ac2c5a2ff6762380141
#
_entry.id   74b6cd4edd4b9ac2c5a2ff6762380141
#
_cell.length_a   1.000
_cell.length_b   1.000
_cell.length_c   1.000
_cell.angle_alpha   90.00
_cell.angle_beta   90.00
_cell.angle_gamma   90.00
#
_symmetry.space_group_name_H-M   'P 1'
#
loop_
_entity.id
_entity.type
_entity.pdbx_description
1 polymer ?
#
loop_
_entity_poly.entity_id
_entity_poly.type
_entity_poly.pdbx_seq_one_letter_code
_entity_poly.pdbx_strand_id
1 'polypeptide(L)'
;MRTTVDITLKQSEKAIDALSGALPGLSRQKIKDAMAKGACWWTHKGKRLRLRRATKELKPGIRLQLYYDEKVLARTPENPVLLEDLERYTVWFKPHGLLAQGSQWGDHCSLLRLAEVRLERPCHLVHRLDADAAGLMLIAHDPKAAGALSQRFSGRTMTKHYKARVAGLVDAQDQLIDAPVEGKPALSRISTLEKNEEEQTSVVQVSIETGRKHQIRRHLAGLGHPIIGDRLYGRAAGVPL
;
A
#
# COMPACT_ATOMS: atom_id res chain seq x y z
N MET A 1 -7.87 -0.12 20.75
CA MET A 1 -8.95 -1.10 20.53
C MET A 1 -8.92 -1.61 19.09
N ARG A 2 -9.16 -2.92 18.90
CA ARG A 2 -9.30 -3.52 17.56
C ARG A 2 -10.47 -4.52 17.61
N THR A 3 -11.43 -4.37 16.68
CA THR A 3 -12.61 -5.24 16.62
C THR A 3 -13.15 -5.34 15.19
N THR A 4 -13.94 -6.36 14.92
CA THR A 4 -14.61 -6.56 13.64
C THR A 4 -16.08 -6.90 13.87
N VAL A 5 -16.93 -6.43 12.99
CA VAL A 5 -18.34 -6.81 12.90
C VAL A 5 -18.65 -7.31 11.51
N ASP A 6 -19.46 -8.36 11.45
CA ASP A 6 -19.96 -8.95 10.21
C ASP A 6 -21.42 -9.37 10.47
N ILE A 7 -22.36 -8.59 9.95
CA ILE A 7 -23.79 -8.78 10.16
C ILE A 7 -24.54 -8.82 8.84
N THR A 8 -25.65 -9.56 8.82
CA THR A 8 -26.63 -9.52 7.73
C THR A 8 -27.90 -8.86 8.28
N LEU A 9 -28.36 -7.79 7.60
CA LEU A 9 -29.53 -7.03 8.04
C LEU A 9 -30.79 -7.89 7.94
N LYS A 10 -31.63 -7.83 8.97
CA LYS A 10 -32.93 -8.53 9.01
C LYS A 10 -34.08 -7.63 8.57
N GLN A 11 -33.91 -6.31 8.67
CA GLN A 11 -34.87 -5.27 8.30
C GLN A 11 -34.18 -4.11 7.59
N SER A 12 -34.97 -3.22 7.00
CA SER A 12 -34.43 -1.97 6.42
C SER A 12 -34.05 -1.01 7.53
N GLU A 13 -32.79 -0.57 7.55
CA GLU A 13 -32.28 0.37 8.52
C GLU A 13 -31.04 1.12 8.01
N LYS A 14 -30.69 2.23 8.67
CA LYS A 14 -29.46 2.96 8.33
C LYS A 14 -28.22 2.18 8.77
N ALA A 15 -27.17 2.21 7.94
CA ALA A 15 -25.92 1.53 8.22
C ALA A 15 -25.33 1.86 9.61
N ILE A 16 -25.46 3.13 10.04
CA ILE A 16 -24.95 3.56 11.35
C ILE A 16 -25.77 2.95 12.50
N ASP A 17 -27.09 2.75 12.32
CA ASP A 17 -27.94 2.18 13.35
C ASP A 17 -27.65 0.70 13.54
N ALA A 18 -27.56 -0.04 12.43
CA ALA A 18 -27.16 -1.45 12.43
C ALA A 18 -25.78 -1.67 13.09
N LEU A 19 -24.79 -0.85 12.73
CA LEU A 19 -23.44 -0.96 13.30
C LEU A 19 -23.39 -0.56 14.78
N SER A 20 -24.16 0.46 15.19
CA SER A 20 -24.20 0.88 16.59
C SER A 20 -24.87 -0.18 17.48
N GLY A 21 -25.91 -0.83 16.99
CA GLY A 21 -26.54 -1.95 17.67
C GLY A 21 -25.60 -3.15 17.86
N ALA A 22 -24.80 -3.42 16.82
CA ALA A 22 -23.83 -4.53 16.83
C ALA A 22 -22.55 -4.23 17.63
N LEU A 23 -22.23 -2.96 17.89
CA LEU A 23 -21.02 -2.50 18.57
C LEU A 23 -21.32 -1.50 19.70
N PRO A 24 -22.01 -1.91 20.79
CA PRO A 24 -22.40 -1.01 21.87
C PRO A 24 -21.20 -0.36 22.58
N GLY A 25 -20.01 -0.97 22.49
CA GLY A 25 -18.77 -0.42 23.04
C GLY A 25 -18.10 0.68 22.20
N LEU A 26 -18.64 1.01 21.01
CA LEU A 26 -18.15 2.10 20.16
C LEU A 26 -19.18 3.22 20.07
N SER A 27 -18.73 4.47 20.25
CA SER A 27 -19.62 5.61 20.03
C SER A 27 -20.00 5.73 18.56
N ARG A 28 -21.20 6.27 18.28
CA ARG A 28 -21.67 6.53 16.91
C ARG A 28 -20.67 7.38 16.11
N GLN A 29 -20.01 8.34 16.77
CA GLN A 29 -19.01 9.18 16.12
C GLN A 29 -17.79 8.36 15.66
N LYS A 30 -17.25 7.47 16.51
CA LYS A 30 -16.14 6.57 16.13
C LYS A 30 -16.52 5.66 14.96
N ILE A 31 -17.76 5.17 14.93
CA ILE A 31 -18.25 4.35 13.80
C ILE A 31 -18.33 5.19 12.52
N LYS A 32 -18.90 6.42 12.58
CA LYS A 32 -18.94 7.34 11.42
C LYS A 32 -17.55 7.64 10.87
N ASP A 33 -16.59 7.92 11.74
CA ASP A 33 -15.21 8.22 11.37
C ASP A 33 -14.54 7.01 10.70
N ALA A 34 -14.76 5.81 11.24
CA ALA A 34 -14.28 4.57 10.64
C ALA A 34 -14.89 4.32 9.25
N MET A 35 -16.18 4.58 9.09
CA MET A 35 -16.87 4.50 7.78
C MET A 35 -16.28 5.51 6.80
N ALA A 36 -16.13 6.77 7.18
CA ALA A 36 -15.55 7.83 6.35
C ALA A 36 -14.11 7.48 5.91
N LYS A 37 -13.32 6.90 6.82
CA LYS A 37 -11.95 6.41 6.58
C LYS A 37 -11.88 5.08 5.81
N GLY A 38 -13.03 4.54 5.38
CA GLY A 38 -13.12 3.39 4.50
C GLY A 38 -12.97 2.03 5.17
N ALA A 39 -13.21 1.92 6.48
CA ALA A 39 -13.18 0.67 7.23
C ALA A 39 -14.48 -0.15 7.15
N CYS A 40 -15.54 0.43 6.56
CA CYS A 40 -16.83 -0.24 6.41
C CYS A 40 -17.03 -0.77 4.98
N TRP A 41 -17.61 -1.96 4.90
CA TRP A 41 -17.88 -2.66 3.66
C TRP A 41 -19.31 -3.21 3.64
N TRP A 42 -19.90 -3.27 2.46
CA TRP A 42 -21.17 -3.92 2.24
C TRP A 42 -21.15 -4.77 0.98
N THR A 43 -21.95 -5.83 0.96
CA THR A 43 -22.11 -6.65 -0.22
C THR A 43 -23.39 -6.24 -0.94
N HIS A 44 -23.24 -5.79 -2.19
CA HIS A 44 -24.35 -5.40 -3.06
C HIS A 44 -24.23 -6.09 -4.41
N LYS A 45 -25.27 -6.81 -4.83
CA LYS A 45 -25.29 -7.57 -6.10
C LYS A 45 -24.03 -8.45 -6.27
N GLY A 46 -23.65 -9.19 -5.22
CA GLY A 46 -22.47 -10.06 -5.23
C GLY A 46 -21.12 -9.34 -5.16
N LYS A 47 -21.08 -8.01 -5.23
CA LYS A 47 -19.84 -7.22 -5.14
C LYS A 47 -19.65 -6.65 -3.75
N ARG A 48 -18.43 -6.75 -3.22
CA ARG A 48 -18.02 -6.13 -1.96
C ARG A 48 -17.51 -4.73 -2.23
N LEU A 49 -18.19 -3.73 -1.68
CA LEU A 49 -17.92 -2.31 -1.89
C LEU A 49 -17.69 -1.60 -0.55
N ARG A 50 -16.91 -0.51 -0.56
CA ARG A 50 -16.80 0.34 0.63
C ARG A 50 -18.05 1.16 0.85
N LEU A 51 -18.47 1.25 2.09
CA LEU A 51 -19.60 2.09 2.51
C LEU A 51 -19.10 3.21 3.42
N ARG A 52 -19.09 4.44 2.88
CA ARG A 52 -18.64 5.63 3.63
C ARG A 52 -19.81 6.45 4.22
N ARG A 53 -20.97 6.40 3.55
CA ARG A 53 -22.16 7.15 3.98
C ARG A 53 -22.87 6.43 5.12
N ALA A 54 -22.69 6.94 6.34
CA ALA A 54 -23.25 6.34 7.56
C ALA A 54 -24.79 6.31 7.57
N THR A 55 -25.43 7.33 6.96
CA THR A 55 -26.88 7.46 6.86
C THR A 55 -27.51 6.70 5.68
N LYS A 56 -26.72 5.90 4.94
CA LYS A 56 -27.27 5.09 3.85
C LYS A 56 -28.24 4.06 4.40
N GLU A 57 -29.45 4.05 3.88
CA GLU A 57 -30.43 3.02 4.16
C GLU A 57 -30.10 1.75 3.39
N LEU A 58 -30.12 0.63 4.09
CA LEU A 58 -29.78 -0.68 3.57
C LEU A 58 -30.99 -1.60 3.73
N LYS A 59 -31.22 -2.46 2.73
CA LYS A 59 -32.35 -3.41 2.70
C LYS A 59 -32.02 -4.68 3.48
N PRO A 60 -33.03 -5.46 3.88
CA PRO A 60 -32.81 -6.81 4.44
C PRO A 60 -31.97 -7.69 3.51
N GLY A 61 -31.17 -8.59 4.09
CA GLY A 61 -30.28 -9.49 3.36
C GLY A 61 -28.92 -8.85 2.96
N ILE A 62 -28.74 -7.56 3.14
CA ILE A 62 -27.42 -6.92 2.91
C ILE A 62 -26.45 -7.33 4.02
N ARG A 63 -25.28 -7.85 3.62
CA ARG A 63 -24.16 -8.11 4.51
C ARG A 63 -23.35 -6.84 4.71
N LEU A 64 -23.17 -6.44 5.97
CA LEU A 64 -22.45 -5.24 6.40
C LEU A 64 -21.29 -5.62 7.32
N GLN A 65 -20.11 -5.11 7.01
CA GLN A 65 -18.87 -5.42 7.74
C GLN A 65 -18.18 -4.13 8.17
N LEU A 66 -17.71 -4.06 9.42
CA LEU A 66 -16.85 -2.99 9.91
C LEU A 66 -15.57 -3.59 10.46
N TYR A 67 -14.42 -3.06 10.03
CA TYR A 67 -13.09 -3.41 10.50
C TYR A 67 -12.52 -2.22 11.28
N TYR A 68 -12.75 -2.17 12.57
CA TYR A 68 -12.30 -1.08 13.43
C TYR A 68 -10.93 -1.40 14.02
N ASP A 69 -9.92 -0.59 13.71
CA ASP A 69 -8.60 -0.61 14.34
C ASP A 69 -8.20 0.83 14.67
N GLU A 70 -8.21 1.17 15.96
CA GLU A 70 -7.98 2.53 16.43
C GLU A 70 -6.59 3.05 16.03
N LYS A 71 -5.56 2.19 16.04
CA LYS A 71 -4.20 2.56 15.61
C LYS A 71 -4.14 2.87 14.13
N VAL A 72 -4.85 2.12 13.30
CA VAL A 72 -4.92 2.36 11.86
C VAL A 72 -5.72 3.63 11.57
N LEU A 73 -6.89 3.77 12.21
CA LEU A 73 -7.80 4.89 11.98
C LEU A 73 -7.29 6.22 12.56
N ALA A 74 -6.40 6.18 13.55
CA ALA A 74 -5.77 7.37 14.12
C ALA A 74 -4.63 7.94 13.25
N ARG A 75 -4.16 7.18 12.25
CA ARG A 75 -3.07 7.65 11.38
C ARG A 75 -3.51 8.86 10.57
N THR A 76 -2.60 9.84 10.49
CA THR A 76 -2.71 10.96 9.55
C THR A 76 -1.81 10.64 8.35
N PRO A 77 -2.32 10.72 7.12
CA PRO A 77 -1.49 10.46 5.95
C PRO A 77 -0.50 11.62 5.72
N GLU A 78 0.71 11.29 5.30
CA GLU A 78 1.56 12.28 4.66
C GLU A 78 1.02 12.60 3.26
N ASN A 79 1.12 13.85 2.84
CA ASN A 79 0.58 14.30 1.56
C ASN A 79 1.49 13.87 0.41
N PRO A 80 0.98 13.06 -0.54
CA PRO A 80 1.71 12.77 -1.76
C PRO A 80 1.76 14.01 -2.65
N VAL A 81 2.83 14.12 -3.44
CA VAL A 81 3.00 15.22 -4.40
C VAL A 81 2.55 14.75 -5.78
N LEU A 82 1.61 15.47 -6.39
CA LEU A 82 1.28 15.32 -7.81
C LEU A 82 2.39 16.02 -8.60
N LEU A 83 3.14 15.26 -9.37
CA LEU A 83 4.25 15.75 -10.20
C LEU A 83 3.76 16.14 -11.60
N GLU A 84 2.94 15.28 -12.22
CA GLU A 84 2.43 15.49 -13.59
C GLU A 84 0.99 14.98 -13.70
N ASP A 85 0.16 15.73 -14.43
CA ASP A 85 -1.16 15.30 -14.87
C ASP A 85 -1.18 15.19 -16.41
N LEU A 86 -1.23 13.95 -16.90
CA LEU A 86 -1.22 13.61 -18.32
C LEU A 86 -2.63 13.13 -18.77
N GLU A 87 -3.67 13.71 -18.19
CA GLU A 87 -5.10 13.44 -18.41
C GLU A 87 -5.51 11.99 -18.14
N ARG A 88 -4.96 11.03 -18.89
CA ARG A 88 -5.30 9.61 -18.78
C ARG A 88 -4.56 8.89 -17.66
N TYR A 89 -3.48 9.47 -17.18
CA TYR A 89 -2.76 9.01 -15.99
C TYR A 89 -2.01 10.17 -15.33
N THR A 90 -1.72 10.01 -14.07
CA THR A 90 -0.96 10.98 -13.27
C THR A 90 0.30 10.34 -12.69
N VAL A 91 1.32 11.16 -12.51
CA VAL A 91 2.58 10.80 -11.86
C VAL A 91 2.61 11.42 -10.48
N TRP A 92 2.85 10.60 -9.47
CA TRP A 92 2.88 11.01 -8.06
C TRP A 92 4.21 10.63 -7.41
N PHE A 93 4.67 11.48 -6.51
CA PHE A 93 5.63 11.08 -5.50
C PHE A 93 4.88 10.58 -4.27
N LYS A 94 5.02 9.29 -3.96
CA LYS A 94 4.48 8.69 -2.75
C LYS A 94 5.51 8.82 -1.62
N PRO A 95 5.22 9.51 -0.50
CA PRO A 95 6.12 9.57 0.63
C PRO A 95 6.25 8.23 1.35
N HIS A 96 7.29 8.10 2.18
CA HIS A 96 7.46 7.00 3.14
C HIS A 96 6.25 6.94 4.09
N GLY A 97 5.87 5.75 4.53
CA GLY A 97 4.75 5.55 5.47
C GLY A 97 3.37 5.53 4.82
N LEU A 98 3.19 6.14 3.64
CA LEU A 98 1.93 6.12 2.90
C LEU A 98 1.73 4.80 2.18
N LEU A 99 0.54 4.22 2.27
CA LEU A 99 0.18 3.02 1.51
C LEU A 99 -0.04 3.35 0.02
N ALA A 100 0.26 2.44 -0.89
CA ALA A 100 -0.13 2.56 -2.29
C ALA A 100 -1.65 2.44 -2.45
N GLN A 101 -2.26 1.48 -1.75
CA GLN A 101 -3.71 1.25 -1.69
C GLN A 101 -4.14 0.93 -0.26
N GLY A 102 -5.41 1.15 0.05
CA GLY A 102 -5.96 0.84 1.36
C GLY A 102 -6.10 -0.66 1.63
N SER A 103 -6.36 -0.97 2.89
CA SER A 103 -6.68 -2.30 3.39
C SER A 103 -8.15 -2.38 3.82
N GLN A 104 -8.59 -3.53 4.28
CA GLN A 104 -9.95 -3.66 4.85
C GLN A 104 -10.17 -2.75 6.07
N TRP A 105 -9.11 -2.36 6.78
CA TRP A 105 -9.13 -1.53 7.99
C TRP A 105 -9.24 -0.03 7.73
N GLY A 106 -9.14 0.38 6.45
CA GLY A 106 -9.21 1.77 6.00
C GLY A 106 -8.36 2.02 4.77
N ASP A 107 -8.62 3.14 4.10
CA ASP A 107 -7.86 3.58 2.93
C ASP A 107 -7.50 5.06 2.94
N HIS A 108 -7.90 5.79 3.98
CA HIS A 108 -7.62 7.23 4.10
C HIS A 108 -6.13 7.57 4.06
N CYS A 109 -5.24 6.62 4.46
CA CYS A 109 -3.79 6.74 4.38
C CYS A 109 -3.24 5.94 3.18
N SER A 110 -3.83 6.10 1.99
CA SER A 110 -3.32 5.50 0.76
C SER A 110 -3.29 6.50 -0.38
N LEU A 111 -2.24 6.40 -1.21
CA LEU A 111 -2.08 7.25 -2.38
C LEU A 111 -3.31 7.20 -3.30
N LEU A 112 -3.81 6.00 -3.58
CA LEU A 112 -4.98 5.82 -4.44
C LEU A 112 -6.18 6.64 -3.93
N ARG A 113 -6.47 6.57 -2.62
CA ARG A 113 -7.60 7.31 -2.05
C ARG A 113 -7.37 8.81 -2.03
N LEU A 114 -6.17 9.27 -1.71
CA LEU A 114 -5.84 10.69 -1.71
C LEU A 114 -5.91 11.28 -3.13
N ALA A 115 -5.47 10.52 -4.14
CA ALA A 115 -5.60 10.91 -5.54
C ALA A 115 -7.08 11.00 -5.97
N GLU A 116 -7.91 10.00 -5.62
CA GLU A 116 -9.37 10.05 -5.88
C GLU A 116 -10.03 11.30 -5.30
N VAL A 117 -9.69 11.64 -4.05
CA VAL A 117 -10.27 12.81 -3.37
C VAL A 117 -9.77 14.11 -3.99
N ARG A 118 -8.47 14.21 -4.29
CA ARG A 118 -7.88 15.43 -4.83
C ARG A 118 -8.31 15.73 -6.27
N LEU A 119 -8.45 14.68 -7.09
CA LEU A 119 -8.71 14.85 -8.53
C LEU A 119 -10.20 14.71 -8.88
N GLU A 120 -11.03 14.22 -7.95
CA GLU A 120 -12.47 13.99 -8.13
C GLU A 120 -12.81 13.16 -9.39
N ARG A 121 -11.91 12.27 -9.79
CA ARG A 121 -12.06 11.39 -10.96
C ARG A 121 -11.67 9.95 -10.66
N PRO A 122 -12.07 8.97 -11.51
CA PRO A 122 -11.69 7.58 -11.34
C PRO A 122 -10.17 7.40 -11.25
N CYS A 123 -9.73 6.55 -10.31
CA CYS A 123 -8.32 6.24 -10.10
C CYS A 123 -8.13 4.73 -10.07
N HIS A 124 -7.18 4.23 -10.88
CA HIS A 124 -6.85 2.83 -11.01
C HIS A 124 -5.38 2.61 -10.70
N LEU A 125 -5.11 1.71 -9.75
CA LEU A 125 -3.75 1.33 -9.40
C LEU A 125 -3.18 0.39 -10.47
N VAL A 126 -2.01 0.72 -11.02
CA VAL A 126 -1.34 -0.07 -12.06
C VAL A 126 -0.08 -0.78 -11.55
N HIS A 127 0.49 -0.30 -10.47
CA HIS A 127 1.59 -0.91 -9.72
C HIS A 127 1.58 -0.44 -8.27
N ARG A 128 2.49 -0.97 -7.46
CA ARG A 128 2.57 -0.58 -6.04
C ARG A 128 3.99 -0.43 -5.55
N LEU A 129 4.18 0.45 -4.57
CA LEU A 129 5.31 0.51 -3.67
C LEU A 129 4.90 0.05 -2.28
N ASP A 130 5.83 -0.51 -1.52
CA ASP A 130 5.61 -0.83 -0.10
C ASP A 130 5.37 0.47 0.70
N ALA A 131 4.76 0.35 1.88
CA ALA A 131 4.50 1.51 2.74
C ALA A 131 5.79 2.24 3.10
N ASP A 132 6.83 1.48 3.43
CA ASP A 132 8.13 2.01 3.86
C ASP A 132 9.02 2.50 2.69
N ALA A 133 8.57 2.35 1.44
CA ALA A 133 9.26 2.90 0.27
C ALA A 133 8.66 4.25 -0.13
N ALA A 134 9.50 5.22 -0.45
CA ALA A 134 9.12 6.46 -1.12
C ALA A 134 9.47 6.39 -2.61
N GLY A 135 8.80 7.17 -3.46
CA GLY A 135 9.14 7.27 -4.87
C GLY A 135 7.96 7.44 -5.81
N LEU A 136 8.24 7.27 -7.09
CA LEU A 136 7.30 7.53 -8.17
C LEU A 136 6.23 6.44 -8.27
N MET A 137 4.98 6.87 -8.42
CA MET A 137 3.85 5.99 -8.70
C MET A 137 2.96 6.58 -9.79
N LEU A 138 2.47 5.71 -10.67
CA LEU A 138 1.50 6.04 -11.71
C LEU A 138 0.10 5.63 -11.27
N ILE A 139 -0.87 6.51 -11.52
CA ILE A 139 -2.31 6.23 -11.33
C ILE A 139 -3.00 6.50 -12.65
N ALA A 140 -3.72 5.51 -13.17
CA ALA A 140 -4.51 5.66 -14.39
C ALA A 140 -5.93 6.15 -14.07
N HIS A 141 -6.55 6.84 -15.04
CA HIS A 141 -7.87 7.46 -14.86
C HIS A 141 -8.96 6.85 -15.74
N ASP A 142 -8.60 5.92 -16.62
CA ASP A 142 -9.55 5.12 -17.38
C ASP A 142 -9.08 3.65 -17.52
N PRO A 143 -9.99 2.71 -17.80
CA PRO A 143 -9.64 1.29 -17.89
C PRO A 143 -8.64 0.97 -18.99
N LYS A 144 -8.63 1.72 -20.11
CA LYS A 144 -7.71 1.48 -21.24
C LYS A 144 -6.29 1.89 -20.86
N ALA A 145 -6.11 3.07 -20.22
CA ALA A 145 -4.82 3.50 -19.68
C ALA A 145 -4.34 2.55 -18.57
N ALA A 146 -5.24 2.12 -17.68
CA ALA A 146 -4.91 1.16 -16.62
C ALA A 146 -4.42 -0.18 -17.19
N GLY A 147 -5.09 -0.70 -18.21
CA GLY A 147 -4.68 -1.93 -18.91
C GLY A 147 -3.32 -1.78 -19.58
N ALA A 148 -3.11 -0.70 -20.35
CA ALA A 148 -1.84 -0.44 -21.04
C ALA A 148 -0.66 -0.28 -20.08
N LEU A 149 -0.81 0.50 -19.00
CA LEU A 149 0.25 0.67 -18.00
C LEU A 149 0.51 -0.63 -17.23
N SER A 150 -0.53 -1.35 -16.80
CA SER A 150 -0.37 -2.63 -16.11
C SER A 150 0.40 -3.65 -16.97
N GLN A 151 0.14 -3.67 -18.28
CA GLN A 151 0.83 -4.52 -19.23
C GLN A 151 2.32 -4.19 -19.33
N ARG A 152 2.69 -2.92 -19.32
CA ARG A 152 4.10 -2.49 -19.30
C ARG A 152 4.82 -2.90 -18.03
N PHE A 153 4.16 -2.77 -16.85
CA PHE A 153 4.71 -3.23 -15.58
C PHE A 153 4.89 -4.76 -15.52
N SER A 154 3.91 -5.53 -16.02
CA SER A 154 3.95 -7.00 -16.00
C SER A 154 4.84 -7.58 -17.11
N GLY A 155 4.91 -6.92 -18.27
CA GLY A 155 5.69 -7.32 -19.44
C GLY A 155 7.18 -7.01 -19.33
N ARG A 156 7.66 -6.49 -18.20
CA ARG A 156 9.06 -6.15 -17.94
C ARG A 156 9.65 -5.12 -18.91
N THR A 157 8.80 -4.31 -19.54
CA THR A 157 9.24 -3.26 -20.48
C THR A 157 9.53 -1.93 -19.79
N MET A 158 9.30 -1.84 -18.48
CA MET A 158 9.63 -0.67 -17.67
C MET A 158 10.86 -0.94 -16.81
N THR A 159 11.86 -0.11 -16.96
CA THR A 159 13.02 -0.11 -16.06
C THR A 159 12.65 0.52 -14.73
N LYS A 160 12.96 -0.15 -13.64
CA LYS A 160 12.67 0.29 -12.26
C LYS A 160 13.96 0.35 -11.47
N HIS A 161 14.35 1.56 -11.09
CA HIS A 161 15.53 1.80 -10.27
C HIS A 161 15.12 2.25 -8.87
N TYR A 162 15.81 1.70 -7.89
CA TYR A 162 15.63 2.03 -6.48
C TYR A 162 16.98 2.38 -5.87
N LYS A 163 16.98 3.23 -4.86
CA LYS A 163 18.13 3.44 -3.97
C LYS A 163 17.80 2.86 -2.60
N ALA A 164 18.74 2.18 -2.00
CA ALA A 164 18.60 1.63 -0.65
C ALA A 164 19.88 1.85 0.14
N ARG A 165 19.73 2.30 1.40
CA ARG A 165 20.82 2.30 2.38
C ARG A 165 20.82 0.97 3.09
N VAL A 166 21.94 0.27 3.06
CA VAL A 166 22.11 -1.10 3.58
C VAL A 166 23.21 -1.17 4.62
N ALA A 167 23.14 -2.18 5.48
CA ALA A 167 24.17 -2.48 6.45
C ALA A 167 25.40 -3.11 5.78
N GLY A 168 26.57 -2.75 6.27
CA GLY A 168 27.86 -3.24 5.79
C GLY A 168 28.36 -2.50 4.54
N LEU A 169 29.63 -2.74 4.23
CA LEU A 169 30.29 -2.20 3.05
C LEU A 169 30.09 -3.16 1.88
N VAL A 170 29.27 -2.73 0.93
CA VAL A 170 28.95 -3.49 -0.30
C VAL A 170 29.91 -3.07 -1.40
N ASP A 171 30.47 -4.03 -2.12
CA ASP A 171 31.28 -3.78 -3.30
C ASP A 171 30.66 -4.54 -4.49
N ALA A 172 29.74 -3.89 -5.17
CA ALA A 172 29.00 -4.46 -6.27
C ALA A 172 29.02 -3.55 -7.49
N GLN A 173 29.33 -4.10 -8.65
CA GLN A 173 29.21 -3.44 -9.96
C GLN A 173 28.34 -4.30 -10.85
N ASP A 174 27.09 -3.91 -11.04
CA ASP A 174 26.07 -4.64 -11.81
C ASP A 174 25.90 -6.12 -11.40
N GLN A 175 26.04 -6.39 -10.09
CA GLN A 175 25.92 -7.74 -9.56
C GLN A 175 24.50 -8.27 -9.72
N LEU A 176 24.34 -9.40 -10.39
CA LEU A 176 23.04 -10.08 -10.54
C LEU A 176 22.70 -10.87 -9.27
N ILE A 177 21.45 -10.72 -8.83
CA ILE A 177 20.81 -11.55 -7.80
C ILE A 177 19.66 -12.29 -8.46
N ASP A 178 19.85 -13.59 -8.70
CA ASP A 178 18.84 -14.52 -9.21
C ASP A 178 18.44 -15.48 -8.10
N ALA A 179 17.61 -14.98 -7.19
CA ALA A 179 17.11 -15.75 -6.07
C ALA A 179 15.57 -15.70 -6.04
N PRO A 180 14.87 -16.84 -6.01
CA PRO A 180 13.42 -16.86 -6.04
C PRO A 180 12.82 -16.22 -4.77
N VAL A 181 11.76 -15.45 -4.95
CA VAL A 181 10.97 -14.86 -3.86
C VAL A 181 9.65 -15.59 -3.75
N GLU A 182 9.42 -16.24 -2.61
CA GLU A 182 8.21 -17.08 -2.37
C GLU A 182 8.01 -18.13 -3.48
N GLY A 183 9.10 -18.81 -3.88
CA GLY A 183 9.10 -19.85 -4.92
C GLY A 183 8.92 -19.34 -6.36
N LYS A 184 8.90 -18.03 -6.58
CA LYS A 184 8.74 -17.42 -7.91
C LYS A 184 10.05 -16.78 -8.37
N PRO A 185 10.43 -16.93 -9.65
CA PRO A 185 11.62 -16.29 -10.19
C PRO A 185 11.63 -14.78 -9.93
N ALA A 186 12.75 -14.27 -9.44
CA ALA A 186 12.95 -12.87 -9.13
C ALA A 186 14.37 -12.45 -9.45
N LEU A 187 14.52 -11.40 -10.24
CA LEU A 187 15.82 -10.89 -10.72
C LEU A 187 16.00 -9.44 -10.26
N SER A 188 17.15 -9.19 -9.64
CA SER A 188 17.60 -7.84 -9.28
C SER A 188 19.07 -7.68 -9.67
N ARG A 189 19.48 -6.47 -10.03
CA ARG A 189 20.87 -6.07 -10.22
C ARG A 189 21.21 -4.98 -9.25
N ILE A 190 22.39 -5.05 -8.64
CA ILE A 190 22.84 -4.05 -7.68
C ILE A 190 24.17 -3.45 -8.11
N SER A 191 24.31 -2.15 -7.86
CA SER A 191 25.58 -1.42 -7.98
C SER A 191 25.75 -0.51 -6.77
N THR A 192 26.93 -0.49 -6.20
CA THR A 192 27.28 0.40 -5.09
C THR A 192 27.40 1.82 -5.61
N LEU A 193 26.71 2.76 -4.98
CA LEU A 193 26.80 4.19 -5.26
C LEU A 193 27.75 4.88 -4.29
N GLU A 194 27.63 4.56 -3.00
CA GLU A 194 28.38 5.19 -1.93
C GLU A 194 28.71 4.18 -0.84
N LYS A 195 29.86 4.33 -0.19
CA LYS A 195 30.26 3.59 1.01
C LYS A 195 30.51 4.58 2.14
N ASN A 196 30.01 4.28 3.33
CA ASN A 196 30.31 5.01 4.55
C ASN A 196 31.03 4.04 5.50
N GLU A 197 32.35 4.18 5.58
CA GLU A 197 33.20 3.31 6.40
C GLU A 197 32.98 3.54 7.90
N GLU A 198 32.72 4.78 8.30
CA GLU A 198 32.48 5.15 9.70
C GLU A 198 31.21 4.50 10.24
N GLU A 199 30.11 4.55 9.48
CA GLU A 199 28.83 3.98 9.88
C GLU A 199 28.68 2.50 9.45
N GLN A 200 29.66 1.92 8.74
CA GLN A 200 29.58 0.60 8.18
C GLN A 200 28.28 0.39 7.36
N THR A 201 28.00 1.35 6.47
CA THR A 201 26.82 1.31 5.60
C THR A 201 27.19 1.58 4.14
N SER A 202 26.31 1.18 3.22
CA SER A 202 26.43 1.53 1.80
C SER A 202 25.10 2.02 1.25
N VAL A 203 25.16 2.87 0.24
CA VAL A 203 24.01 3.20 -0.61
C VAL A 203 24.16 2.41 -1.91
N VAL A 204 23.17 1.60 -2.21
CA VAL A 204 23.15 0.79 -3.43
C VAL A 204 22.01 1.21 -4.35
N GLN A 205 22.27 1.21 -5.65
CA GLN A 205 21.22 1.24 -6.67
C GLN A 205 20.78 -0.21 -6.93
N VAL A 206 19.46 -0.41 -7.00
CA VAL A 206 18.86 -1.69 -7.31
C VAL A 206 17.96 -1.54 -8.53
N SER A 207 18.26 -2.27 -9.60
CA SER A 207 17.40 -2.40 -10.77
C SER A 207 16.66 -3.73 -10.69
N ILE A 208 15.34 -3.72 -10.93
CA ILE A 208 14.53 -4.94 -10.87
C ILE A 208 13.79 -5.18 -12.19
N GLU A 209 13.83 -6.42 -12.67
CA GLU A 209 13.05 -6.88 -13.81
C GLU A 209 11.68 -7.41 -13.39
N THR A 210 11.61 -8.03 -12.23
CA THR A 210 10.39 -8.57 -11.63
C THR A 210 9.92 -7.67 -10.49
N GLY A 211 8.66 -7.81 -10.06
CA GLY A 211 8.08 -7.03 -8.96
C GLY A 211 7.46 -7.93 -7.90
N ARG A 212 8.25 -8.83 -7.28
CA ARG A 212 7.75 -9.70 -6.21
C ARG A 212 7.62 -8.93 -4.90
N LYS A 213 6.75 -9.40 -4.02
CA LYS A 213 6.54 -8.77 -2.71
C LYS A 213 7.84 -8.74 -1.91
N HIS A 214 8.24 -7.54 -1.49
CA HIS A 214 9.48 -7.28 -0.74
C HIS A 214 10.76 -7.78 -1.43
N GLN A 215 10.78 -7.87 -2.78
CA GLN A 215 11.89 -8.46 -3.53
C GLN A 215 13.25 -7.86 -3.16
N ILE A 216 13.39 -6.54 -3.25
CA ILE A 216 14.64 -5.83 -2.95
C ILE A 216 15.08 -6.09 -1.51
N ARG A 217 14.16 -5.99 -0.57
CA ARG A 217 14.40 -6.20 0.86
C ARG A 217 14.94 -7.61 1.15
N ARG A 218 14.32 -8.61 0.51
CA ARG A 218 14.73 -10.04 0.66
C ARG A 218 16.07 -10.32 -0.01
N HIS A 219 16.29 -9.80 -1.23
CA HIS A 219 17.53 -9.97 -1.96
C HIS A 219 18.71 -9.36 -1.20
N LEU A 220 18.59 -8.11 -0.75
CA LEU A 220 19.65 -7.43 0.00
C LEU A 220 19.92 -8.11 1.35
N ALA A 221 18.87 -8.53 2.07
CA ALA A 221 19.05 -9.29 3.31
C ALA A 221 19.68 -10.67 3.08
N GLY A 222 19.32 -11.34 1.98
CA GLY A 222 19.92 -12.63 1.56
C GLY A 222 21.41 -12.54 1.23
N LEU A 223 21.88 -11.35 0.81
CA LEU A 223 23.32 -11.08 0.62
C LEU A 223 24.05 -10.71 1.93
N GLY A 224 23.35 -10.64 3.07
CA GLY A 224 23.92 -10.18 4.34
C GLY A 224 23.95 -8.66 4.50
N HIS A 225 23.34 -7.90 3.57
CA HIS A 225 23.28 -6.45 3.57
C HIS A 225 21.83 -5.93 3.64
N PRO A 226 21.10 -6.15 4.75
CA PRO A 226 19.72 -5.73 4.86
C PRO A 226 19.59 -4.21 4.81
N ILE A 227 18.43 -3.74 4.35
CA ILE A 227 18.10 -2.30 4.35
C ILE A 227 18.04 -1.78 5.78
N ILE A 228 18.68 -0.65 6.05
CA ILE A 228 18.65 0.02 7.34
C ILE A 228 17.21 0.36 7.72
N GLY A 229 16.79 0.04 8.94
CA GLY A 229 15.43 0.28 9.44
C GLY A 229 14.39 -0.76 8.98
N ASP A 230 14.79 -1.80 8.23
CA ASP A 230 13.86 -2.85 7.83
C ASP A 230 13.48 -3.76 9.01
N ARG A 231 12.24 -3.61 9.52
CA ARG A 231 11.74 -4.33 10.69
C ARG A 231 11.52 -5.83 10.47
N LEU A 232 11.42 -6.29 9.23
CA LEU A 232 11.15 -7.70 8.91
C LEU A 232 12.43 -8.48 8.60
N TYR A 233 13.32 -7.88 7.82
CA TYR A 233 14.51 -8.56 7.31
C TYR A 233 15.80 -8.04 7.93
N GLY A 234 15.81 -6.85 8.54
CA GLY A 234 16.98 -6.28 9.21
C GLY A 234 17.28 -6.98 10.54
N ARG A 235 16.28 -7.42 11.30
CA ARG A 235 16.47 -8.09 12.60
C ARG A 235 17.24 -9.42 12.49
N ALA A 236 17.04 -10.16 11.43
CA ALA A 236 17.73 -11.43 11.20
C ALA A 236 19.26 -11.26 10.99
N ALA A 237 19.71 -10.06 10.67
CA ALA A 237 21.10 -9.71 10.42
C ALA A 237 21.75 -8.94 11.61
N GLY A 238 21.05 -8.77 12.75
CA GLY A 238 21.59 -8.05 13.92
C GLY A 238 21.75 -6.54 13.71
N VAL A 239 21.10 -5.97 12.71
CA VAL A 239 21.18 -4.53 12.39
C VAL A 239 20.26 -3.75 13.31
N PRO A 240 20.70 -2.62 13.94
CA PRO A 240 19.86 -1.73 14.72
C PRO A 240 18.69 -1.18 13.89
N LEU A 241 17.53 -1.02 14.53
CA LEU A 241 16.32 -0.47 13.92
C LEU A 241 16.39 1.05 13.81
#